data_e62fce13bf677a13feef208118ea70c8
#
_entry.id   e62fce13bf677a13feef208118ea70c8
#
_cell.length_a   1.000
_cell.length_b   1.000
_cell.length_c   1.000
_cell.angle_alpha   90.00
_cell.angle_beta   90.00
_cell.angle_gamma   90.00
#
_symmetry.space_group_name_H-M   'P 1'
#
loop_
_entity.id
_entity.type
_entity.pdbx_description
1 polymer ?
#
loop_
_entity_poly.entity_id
_entity_poly.type
_entity_poly.pdbx_seq_one_letter_code
_entity_poly.pdbx_strand_id
1 'polypeptide(L)'
;MFRIERDYTAEAARRLPLLPKEHPCYRLHGHRFTVTLAIEGDADNKKQWVADYYDVDSAYEKHVGSLIDHNYLNDIAGLEVPTTEMLARWVFERLKPTLTGLVEVVIAEENDTRCSYRPD
;
A
#
# COMPACT_ATOMS: atom_id res chain seq x y z
N MET A 1 18.83 0.67 -15.61
CA MET A 1 17.51 0.65 -14.95
C MET A 1 17.58 -0.21 -13.71
N PHE A 2 17.24 0.37 -12.58
CA PHE A 2 17.20 -0.33 -11.30
C PHE A 2 15.79 -0.35 -10.75
N ARG A 3 15.50 -1.36 -9.96
CA ARG A 3 14.27 -1.45 -9.16
C ARG A 3 14.67 -1.48 -7.69
N ILE A 4 14.14 -0.54 -6.93
CA ILE A 4 14.29 -0.55 -5.47
C ILE A 4 12.94 -0.83 -4.85
N GLU A 5 12.94 -1.46 -3.67
CA GLU A 5 11.72 -1.78 -2.94
C GLU A 5 11.86 -1.36 -1.49
N ARG A 6 10.76 -0.89 -0.93
CA ARG A 6 10.70 -0.48 0.47
C ARG A 6 9.44 -1.06 1.10
N ASP A 7 9.59 -1.75 2.22
CA ASP A 7 8.48 -2.38 2.94
C ASP A 7 8.08 -1.54 4.14
N TYR A 8 6.76 -1.47 4.37
CA TYR A 8 6.18 -0.87 5.56
C TYR A 8 5.16 -1.84 6.14
N THR A 9 4.96 -1.77 7.45
CA THR A 9 3.89 -2.54 8.08
C THR A 9 2.79 -1.60 8.57
N ALA A 10 1.54 -2.06 8.50
CA ALA A 10 0.40 -1.35 9.01
C ALA A 10 -0.56 -2.35 9.64
N GLU A 11 -1.02 -2.06 10.85
CA GLU A 11 -2.05 -2.85 11.51
C GLU A 11 -3.36 -2.10 11.37
N ALA A 12 -4.34 -2.72 10.71
CA ALA A 12 -5.60 -2.05 10.40
C ALA A 12 -6.76 -3.01 10.51
N ALA A 13 -7.91 -2.44 10.82
CA ALA A 13 -9.17 -3.18 10.88
C ALA A 13 -9.97 -2.95 9.60
N ARG A 14 -10.73 -3.96 9.21
CA ARG A 14 -11.63 -3.86 8.04
C ARG A 14 -12.77 -4.84 8.15
N ARG A 15 -13.79 -4.61 7.33
CA ARG A 15 -14.80 -5.61 6.99
C ARG A 15 -15.02 -5.57 5.48
N LEU A 16 -15.43 -6.70 4.91
CA LEU A 16 -15.71 -6.80 3.48
C LEU A 16 -17.23 -6.84 3.27
N PRO A 17 -17.88 -5.67 3.07
CA PRO A 17 -19.33 -5.57 3.14
C PRO A 17 -20.08 -6.21 1.97
N LEU A 18 -19.39 -6.53 0.87
CA LEU A 18 -20.02 -7.15 -0.30
C LEU A 18 -20.15 -8.67 -0.16
N LEU A 19 -19.59 -9.26 0.89
CA LEU A 19 -19.68 -10.69 1.14
C LEU A 19 -20.96 -11.03 1.89
N PRO A 20 -21.42 -12.31 1.81
CA PRO A 20 -22.54 -12.77 2.63
C PRO A 20 -22.23 -12.60 4.12
N LYS A 21 -23.28 -12.35 4.92
CA LYS A 21 -23.11 -12.13 6.37
C LYS A 21 -22.47 -13.30 7.09
N GLU A 22 -22.60 -14.52 6.54
CA GLU A 22 -22.03 -15.74 7.09
C GLU A 22 -20.54 -15.87 6.85
N HIS A 23 -19.99 -15.09 5.91
CA HIS A 23 -18.57 -15.15 5.60
C HIS A 23 -17.76 -14.49 6.72
N PRO A 24 -16.67 -15.11 7.20
CA PRO A 24 -15.88 -14.55 8.29
C PRO A 24 -15.39 -13.12 8.00
N CYS A 25 -15.03 -12.82 6.77
CA CYS A 25 -14.50 -11.50 6.39
C CYS A 25 -15.58 -10.42 6.29
N TYR A 26 -16.86 -10.77 6.34
CA TYR A 26 -17.93 -9.79 6.46
C TYR A 26 -17.87 -9.05 7.80
N ARG A 27 -17.41 -9.74 8.84
CA ARG A 27 -17.33 -9.16 10.17
C ARG A 27 -16.10 -8.27 10.30
N LEU A 28 -16.14 -7.36 11.26
CA LEU A 28 -14.99 -6.56 11.63
C LEU A 28 -13.85 -7.48 12.08
N HIS A 29 -12.68 -7.33 11.49
CA HIS A 29 -11.49 -8.09 11.85
C HIS A 29 -10.26 -7.26 11.51
N GLY A 30 -9.11 -7.68 12.01
CA GLY A 30 -7.85 -6.98 11.79
C GLY A 30 -6.82 -7.83 11.10
N HIS A 31 -5.90 -7.16 10.43
CA HIS A 31 -4.74 -7.79 9.80
C HIS A 31 -3.51 -6.93 10.02
N ARG A 32 -2.35 -7.58 9.99
CA ARG A 32 -1.09 -6.89 9.79
C ARG A 32 -0.80 -6.93 8.31
N PHE A 33 -0.78 -5.76 7.69
CA PHE A 33 -0.44 -5.63 6.27
C PHE A 33 1.03 -5.27 6.13
N THR A 34 1.69 -5.86 5.13
CA THR A 34 2.97 -5.35 4.64
C THR A 34 2.71 -4.66 3.32
N VAL A 35 3.14 -3.41 3.22
CA VAL A 35 3.01 -2.60 2.01
C VAL A 35 4.39 -2.49 1.39
N THR A 36 4.56 -3.02 0.18
CA THR A 36 5.82 -2.91 -0.55
C THR A 36 5.64 -1.91 -1.69
N LEU A 37 6.50 -0.89 -1.70
CA LEU A 37 6.57 0.08 -2.79
C LEU A 37 7.74 -0.28 -3.68
N ALA A 38 7.48 -0.45 -4.99
CA ALA A 38 8.54 -0.71 -5.97
C ALA A 38 8.70 0.51 -6.86
N ILE A 39 9.93 1.02 -6.91
CA ILE A 39 10.28 2.23 -7.65
C ILE A 39 11.37 1.85 -8.66
N GLU A 40 11.20 2.26 -9.90
CA GLU A 40 12.17 1.99 -10.98
C GLU A 40 12.71 3.29 -11.54
N GLY A 41 13.99 3.24 -11.93
CA GLY A 41 14.66 4.37 -12.52
C GLY A 41 16.15 4.11 -12.71
N ASP A 42 16.80 5.08 -13.27
CA ASP A 42 18.25 5.06 -13.40
C ASP A 42 18.89 5.70 -12.16
N ALA A 43 20.09 5.27 -11.83
CA ALA A 43 20.85 5.93 -10.77
C ALA A 43 21.32 7.29 -11.29
N ASP A 44 21.09 8.36 -10.54
CA ASP A 44 21.52 9.69 -10.96
C ASP A 44 23.05 9.83 -10.87
N ASN A 45 23.59 10.82 -11.60
CA ASN A 45 25.01 10.99 -11.67
C ASN A 45 25.65 11.59 -10.42
N LYS A 46 24.85 12.23 -9.55
CA LYS A 46 25.39 12.92 -8.39
C LYS A 46 25.45 12.01 -7.17
N LYS A 47 24.38 11.27 -6.90
CA LYS A 47 24.26 10.44 -5.71
C LYS A 47 24.26 8.95 -6.02
N GLN A 48 24.13 8.59 -7.27
CA GLN A 48 24.20 7.21 -7.78
C GLN A 48 23.11 6.31 -7.16
N TRP A 49 21.92 6.88 -6.95
CA TRP A 49 20.76 6.14 -6.46
C TRP A 49 19.52 6.48 -7.30
N VAL A 50 18.52 5.60 -7.23
CA VAL A 50 17.22 5.81 -7.92
C VAL A 50 16.40 6.86 -7.18
N ALA A 51 16.38 6.76 -5.85
CA ALA A 51 15.63 7.68 -4.99
C ALA A 51 16.21 7.63 -3.59
N ASP A 52 15.97 8.69 -2.82
CA ASP A 52 16.32 8.75 -1.41
C ASP A 52 15.23 8.02 -0.62
N TYR A 53 15.62 6.98 0.13
CA TYR A 53 14.67 6.26 0.96
C TYR A 53 13.98 7.15 2.00
N TYR A 54 14.64 8.19 2.48
CA TYR A 54 14.00 9.16 3.39
C TYR A 54 12.83 9.88 2.72
N ASP A 55 12.97 10.23 1.44
CA ASP A 55 11.90 10.86 0.69
C ASP A 55 10.74 9.88 0.49
N VAL A 56 11.05 8.62 0.22
CA VAL A 56 10.04 7.56 0.10
C VAL A 56 9.29 7.39 1.42
N ASP A 57 10.03 7.32 2.53
CA ASP A 57 9.44 7.16 3.87
C ASP A 57 8.53 8.35 4.21
N SER A 58 8.95 9.57 3.91
CA SER A 58 8.17 10.77 4.19
C SER A 58 6.87 10.80 3.38
N ALA A 59 6.96 10.44 2.10
CA ALA A 59 5.77 10.38 1.25
C ALA A 59 4.79 9.30 1.73
N TYR A 60 5.31 8.13 2.06
CA TYR A 60 4.48 7.04 2.57
C TYR A 60 3.75 7.45 3.85
N GLU A 61 4.49 7.96 4.84
CA GLU A 61 3.88 8.32 6.13
C GLU A 61 2.82 9.40 5.94
N LYS A 62 3.12 10.43 5.13
CA LYS A 62 2.20 11.55 4.93
C LYS A 62 0.92 11.13 4.21
N HIS A 63 1.03 10.30 3.18
CA HIS A 63 -0.09 10.03 2.27
C HIS A 63 -0.78 8.71 2.53
N VAL A 64 -0.16 7.79 3.23
CA VAL A 64 -0.67 6.43 3.42
C VAL A 64 -0.60 5.99 4.88
N GLY A 65 0.60 5.94 5.45
CA GLY A 65 0.80 5.32 6.76
C GLY A 65 -0.03 5.95 7.86
N SER A 66 -0.07 7.29 7.92
CA SER A 66 -0.85 8.02 8.92
C SER A 66 -2.35 7.79 8.78
N LEU A 67 -2.81 7.38 7.61
CA LEU A 67 -4.24 7.17 7.34
C LEU A 67 -4.69 5.75 7.61
N ILE A 68 -3.83 4.75 7.38
CA ILE A 68 -4.24 3.35 7.46
C ILE A 68 -3.79 2.66 8.74
N ASP A 69 -2.62 3.02 9.30
CA ASP A 69 -2.09 2.31 10.45
C ASP A 69 -2.93 2.60 11.70
N HIS A 70 -3.36 1.54 12.38
CA HIS A 70 -4.22 1.60 13.57
C HIS A 70 -5.58 2.25 13.29
N ASN A 71 -6.05 2.15 12.05
CA ASN A 71 -7.33 2.74 11.66
C ASN A 71 -8.28 1.69 11.07
N TYR A 72 -9.55 2.08 10.94
CA TYR A 72 -10.57 1.27 10.30
C TYR A 72 -10.64 1.66 8.83
N LEU A 73 -10.22 0.75 7.95
CA LEU A 73 -10.05 1.05 6.52
C LEU A 73 -11.36 1.48 5.85
N ASN A 74 -12.49 0.89 6.25
CA ASN A 74 -13.78 1.20 5.62
C ASN A 74 -14.22 2.66 5.78
N ASP A 75 -13.65 3.37 6.78
CA ASP A 75 -13.97 4.78 6.99
C ASP A 75 -13.16 5.72 6.10
N ILE A 76 -12.19 5.18 5.36
CA ILE A 76 -11.33 5.99 4.50
C ILE A 76 -11.99 6.14 3.13
N ALA A 77 -12.08 7.39 2.64
CA ALA A 77 -12.63 7.65 1.33
C ALA A 77 -11.85 6.90 0.24
N GLY A 78 -12.56 6.15 -0.58
CA GLY A 78 -11.97 5.29 -1.61
C GLY A 78 -11.70 3.87 -1.15
N LEU A 79 -11.85 3.57 0.15
CA LEU A 79 -11.64 2.24 0.71
C LEU A 79 -12.92 1.68 1.37
N GLU A 80 -14.08 2.06 0.85
CA GLU A 80 -15.35 1.55 1.36
C GLU A 80 -15.47 0.04 1.25
N VAL A 81 -14.78 -0.56 0.27
CA VAL A 81 -14.66 -2.02 0.10
C VAL A 81 -13.17 -2.36 0.10
N PRO A 82 -12.54 -2.49 1.27
CA PRO A 82 -11.08 -2.51 1.39
C PRO A 82 -10.50 -3.92 1.24
N THR A 83 -10.70 -4.55 0.09
CA THR A 83 -9.97 -5.75 -0.28
C THR A 83 -8.48 -5.42 -0.43
N THR A 84 -7.61 -6.44 -0.44
CA THR A 84 -6.18 -6.19 -0.71
C THR A 84 -5.97 -5.55 -2.07
N GLU A 85 -6.80 -5.91 -3.06
CA GLU A 85 -6.75 -5.32 -4.40
C GLU A 85 -7.04 -3.82 -4.37
N MET A 86 -8.13 -3.45 -3.73
CA MET A 86 -8.51 -2.04 -3.63
C MET A 86 -7.53 -1.24 -2.79
N LEU A 87 -7.00 -1.84 -1.73
CA LEU A 87 -5.98 -1.18 -0.92
C LEU A 87 -4.71 -0.94 -1.72
N ALA A 88 -4.24 -1.94 -2.49
CA ALA A 88 -3.04 -1.80 -3.31
C ALA A 88 -3.19 -0.66 -4.32
N ARG A 89 -4.33 -0.61 -5.02
CA ARG A 89 -4.61 0.45 -6.00
C ARG A 89 -4.71 1.82 -5.33
N TRP A 90 -5.38 1.90 -4.19
CA TRP A 90 -5.54 3.15 -3.45
C TRP A 90 -4.17 3.70 -3.01
N VAL A 91 -3.30 2.83 -2.48
CA VAL A 91 -1.94 3.23 -2.09
C VAL A 91 -1.17 3.76 -3.30
N PHE A 92 -1.23 3.04 -4.41
CA PHE A 92 -0.54 3.45 -5.64
C PHE A 92 -0.99 4.84 -6.09
N GLU A 93 -2.30 5.04 -6.16
CA GLU A 93 -2.86 6.30 -6.67
C GLU A 93 -2.55 7.49 -5.76
N ARG A 94 -2.46 7.26 -4.47
CA ARG A 94 -2.11 8.33 -3.54
C ARG A 94 -0.63 8.72 -3.60
N LEU A 95 0.24 7.76 -3.89
CA LEU A 95 1.69 8.00 -3.86
C LEU A 95 2.27 8.41 -5.22
N LYS A 96 1.66 8.00 -6.31
CA LYS A 96 2.21 8.24 -7.66
C LYS A 96 2.50 9.71 -7.94
N PRO A 97 1.66 10.69 -7.56
CA PRO A 97 1.97 12.09 -7.82
C PRO A 97 3.25 12.58 -7.15
N THR A 98 3.60 12.03 -5.99
CA THR A 98 4.81 12.39 -5.26
C THR A 98 5.99 11.49 -5.63
N LEU A 99 5.74 10.19 -5.79
CA LEU A 99 6.75 9.20 -6.14
C LEU A 99 6.60 8.81 -7.62
N THR A 100 7.12 9.66 -8.49
CA THR A 100 6.89 9.52 -9.94
C THR A 100 7.48 8.23 -10.52
N GLY A 101 8.50 7.68 -9.89
CA GLY A 101 9.10 6.40 -10.30
C GLY A 101 8.38 5.17 -9.76
N LEU A 102 7.30 5.34 -8.99
CA LEU A 102 6.55 4.21 -8.44
C LEU A 102 5.90 3.41 -9.59
N VAL A 103 6.14 2.11 -9.62
CA VAL A 103 5.63 1.23 -10.68
C VAL A 103 4.74 0.13 -10.16
N GLU A 104 4.83 -0.20 -8.89
CA GLU A 104 4.06 -1.32 -8.34
C GLU A 104 3.88 -1.14 -6.83
N VAL A 105 2.72 -1.56 -6.33
CA VAL A 105 2.45 -1.69 -4.89
C VAL A 105 2.01 -3.12 -4.62
N VAL A 106 2.63 -3.75 -3.63
CA VAL A 106 2.24 -5.08 -3.17
C VAL A 106 1.69 -4.96 -1.76
N ILE A 107 0.51 -5.53 -1.53
CA ILE A 107 -0.08 -5.66 -0.20
C ILE A 107 -0.06 -7.13 0.18
N ALA A 108 0.61 -7.45 1.29
CA ALA A 108 0.64 -8.80 1.83
C ALA A 108 -0.06 -8.81 3.19
N GLU A 109 -0.76 -9.91 3.47
CA GLU A 109 -1.35 -10.17 4.78
C GLU A 109 -0.50 -11.20 5.51
N GLU A 110 -0.65 -11.28 6.85
CA GLU A 110 0.12 -12.19 7.68
C GLU A 110 -0.15 -13.67 7.40
N ASN A 111 -1.21 -13.98 6.66
CA ASN A 111 -1.60 -15.35 6.31
C ASN A 111 -1.02 -15.82 4.98
N ASP A 112 0.08 -15.23 4.55
CA ASP A 112 0.82 -15.60 3.34
C ASP A 112 0.10 -15.28 2.02
N THR A 113 -0.90 -14.42 2.05
CA THR A 113 -1.53 -13.92 0.83
C THR A 113 -0.96 -12.56 0.47
N ARG A 114 -0.89 -12.27 -0.83
CA ARG A 114 -0.43 -10.96 -1.31
C ARG A 114 -1.10 -10.60 -2.61
N CYS A 115 -1.21 -9.31 -2.85
CA CYS A 115 -1.80 -8.76 -4.06
C CYS A 115 -0.87 -7.68 -4.59
N SER A 116 -0.59 -7.72 -5.89
CA SER A 116 0.26 -6.75 -6.56
C SER A 116 -0.59 -5.92 -7.52
N TYR A 117 -0.42 -4.60 -7.45
CA TYR A 117 -1.08 -3.68 -8.37
C TYR A 117 -0.06 -2.93 -9.20
N ARG A 118 -0.22 -2.98 -10.50
CA ARG A 118 0.50 -2.16 -11.47
C ARG A 118 -0.51 -1.58 -12.44
N PRO A 119 -0.48 -0.27 -12.72
CA PRO A 119 -1.34 0.27 -13.78
C PRO A 119 -0.89 -0.25 -15.14
N ASP A 120 -1.83 -0.32 -16.05
CA ASP A 120 -1.57 -0.78 -17.41
C ASP A 120 -0.65 0.15 -18.18
#